data_61c87376808fa5f3527d2f1975553f6b
#
_entry.id   61c87376808fa5f3527d2f1975553f6b
#
_cell.length_a   1.000
_cell.length_b   1.000
_cell.length_c   1.000
_cell.angle_alpha   90.00
_cell.angle_beta   90.00
_cell.angle_gamma   90.00
#
_symmetry.space_group_name_H-M   'P 1'
#
loop_
_entity.id
_entity.type
_entity.pdbx_description
1 polymer ?
#
loop_
_entity_poly.entity_id
_entity_poly.type
_entity_poly.pdbx_seq_one_letter_code
_entity_poly.pdbx_strand_id
1 'polypeptide(L)'
;MKKVVAVSLCAVSLLGLAACASNNSASTTKKSASTSSSNTKILSNVTYQHAVKYYRGGTTYSGKAKSLKLDTKKYTTKTITVNKKKIKVRCYTNLTYVSKPVSTKYQTMNIYVPEKYFHNGKINGYTKTTAPIFMPNNVGGYMSGTAGTLTGGSSSGAAPSGSTGKMSGTKPSGKAPSGSGSSTSLNANGGASTTSASQKAISEGYIVAAPGARGRDAKQNGKYTGKAPAGIVDLKAAVRYLKYNSSRLPGNTNRIISDGTSAGGALSALLGSTGNSKAYAPYLKAIGAANTSDNIYTAVAFCPITNLDHADSAYEWQFNGINSISGGGTPGSTNTATTLTTKQKKASQQLKADFVTYVNGLNLKNGSTKLQLNSDGTGSFATLVEKEIMNSAQTALDNGTTITTKKYPWLTIKNKQVTAVNLTKYFKSVGRSKATPAFDAFDISNAENIEFGDSTTNAKHFTNFSMQRNTAKQATQADSSIVKLMNPMAYIGSDNATLAKHFWIRYGEKDANTSVAVPTLLSQKLKNAGADVNYHVQWNTGHAGDYDLNAMFKWLNSKM
;
A
#
# COMPACT_ATOMS: atom_id res chain seq x y z
N MET A 1 -63.55 -5.77 -19.38
CA MET A 1 -64.55 -5.91 -18.28
C MET A 1 -63.77 -5.78 -16.98
N LYS A 2 -63.87 -4.62 -16.36
CA LYS A 2 -64.55 -4.35 -15.07
C LYS A 2 -63.89 -5.11 -13.91
N LYS A 3 -63.21 -4.35 -13.09
CA LYS A 3 -63.56 -3.72 -11.76
C LYS A 3 -63.07 -4.60 -10.62
N VAL A 4 -62.65 -4.23 -9.40
CA VAL A 4 -62.66 -2.99 -8.60
C VAL A 4 -61.82 -3.31 -7.33
N VAL A 5 -60.99 -2.41 -6.91
CA VAL A 5 -60.76 -1.75 -5.64
C VAL A 5 -61.38 -2.38 -4.37
N ALA A 6 -60.57 -2.49 -3.29
CA ALA A 6 -60.98 -2.05 -1.97
C ALA A 6 -59.77 -1.81 -1.04
N VAL A 7 -59.70 -0.61 -0.54
CA VAL A 7 -58.91 -0.07 0.58
C VAL A 7 -59.67 -0.39 1.87
N SER A 8 -58.97 -0.65 2.97
CA SER A 8 -59.52 -0.31 4.27
C SER A 8 -58.41 -0.02 5.31
N LEU A 9 -58.52 1.17 5.83
CA LEU A 9 -57.85 1.78 6.99
C LEU A 9 -58.56 1.35 8.28
N CYS A 10 -57.83 1.42 9.43
CA CYS A 10 -58.20 1.92 10.76
C CYS A 10 -57.27 1.30 11.80
N ALA A 11 -56.51 1.99 12.51
CA ALA A 11 -56.57 3.09 13.49
C ALA A 11 -56.49 2.57 14.94
N VAL A 12 -55.44 2.97 15.61
CA VAL A 12 -55.29 3.55 16.99
C VAL A 12 -56.05 2.92 18.14
N SER A 13 -55.30 2.61 19.22
CA SER A 13 -55.62 3.14 20.55
C SER A 13 -54.48 2.91 21.57
N LEU A 14 -54.35 3.94 22.39
CA LEU A 14 -53.41 4.20 23.47
C LEU A 14 -53.84 3.55 24.80
N LEU A 15 -52.90 3.60 25.74
CA LEU A 15 -52.99 3.74 27.20
C LEU A 15 -52.91 2.49 28.10
N GLY A 16 -52.02 2.62 29.12
CA GLY A 16 -52.07 1.96 30.39
C GLY A 16 -50.76 1.89 31.12
N LEU A 17 -50.45 2.92 31.94
CA LEU A 17 -49.41 2.89 32.99
C LEU A 17 -49.82 1.92 34.12
N ALA A 18 -48.82 1.22 34.71
CA ALA A 18 -48.70 1.08 36.16
C ALA A 18 -47.29 0.55 36.54
N ALA A 19 -46.68 1.25 37.48
CA ALA A 19 -45.44 0.90 38.15
C ALA A 19 -45.70 -0.11 39.29
N CYS A 20 -44.72 -0.94 39.60
CA CYS A 20 -44.24 -1.17 40.97
C CYS A 20 -43.00 -2.07 41.02
N ALA A 21 -42.19 -1.74 41.99
CA ALA A 21 -40.81 -2.12 42.25
C ALA A 21 -40.59 -3.57 42.73
N SER A 22 -39.42 -4.08 42.52
CA SER A 22 -38.33 -4.43 43.46
C SER A 22 -37.69 -5.80 43.23
N ASN A 23 -36.36 -5.75 43.35
CA ASN A 23 -35.37 -6.72 43.82
C ASN A 23 -34.56 -7.57 42.85
N ASN A 24 -33.33 -7.12 42.75
CA ASN A 24 -32.03 -7.82 42.71
C ASN A 24 -31.94 -9.26 42.27
N SER A 25 -31.24 -9.45 41.15
CA SER A 25 -30.18 -10.47 41.05
C SER A 25 -29.25 -10.10 39.88
N ALA A 26 -27.97 -9.92 40.17
CA ALA A 26 -26.92 -9.58 39.23
C ALA A 26 -26.65 -10.77 38.29
N SER A 27 -26.86 -10.54 37.00
CA SER A 27 -26.34 -11.39 35.91
C SER A 27 -25.60 -10.50 34.96
N THR A 28 -24.26 -10.58 34.99
CA THR A 28 -23.35 -9.88 34.11
C THR A 28 -23.40 -10.49 32.71
N THR A 29 -24.32 -10.04 31.90
CA THR A 29 -24.25 -10.25 30.42
C THR A 29 -23.43 -9.10 29.83
N LYS A 30 -22.18 -9.40 29.46
CA LYS A 30 -21.36 -8.52 28.59
C LYS A 30 -22.08 -8.35 27.24
N LYS A 31 -22.74 -7.21 27.05
CA LYS A 31 -23.16 -6.75 25.73
C LYS A 31 -21.91 -6.56 24.87
N SER A 32 -21.75 -7.38 23.84
CA SER A 32 -20.83 -7.10 22.75
C SER A 32 -21.35 -5.85 22.03
N ALA A 33 -20.71 -4.71 22.28
CA ALA A 33 -21.00 -3.48 21.57
C ALA A 33 -20.59 -3.66 20.11
N SER A 34 -21.51 -3.39 19.21
CA SER A 34 -21.27 -3.35 17.78
C SER A 34 -20.21 -2.29 17.47
N THR A 35 -19.05 -2.73 17.00
CA THR A 35 -17.88 -1.90 16.70
C THR A 35 -18.04 -1.01 15.44
N SER A 36 -19.18 -1.02 14.76
CA SER A 36 -19.38 -0.26 13.53
C SER A 36 -19.69 1.23 13.70
N SER A 37 -20.33 1.64 14.81
CA SER A 37 -20.70 3.05 15.02
C SER A 37 -19.60 3.91 15.68
N SER A 38 -18.63 3.31 16.37
CA SER A 38 -17.53 4.04 16.98
C SER A 38 -16.44 4.46 15.98
N ASN A 39 -16.29 3.71 14.87
CA ASN A 39 -15.24 3.96 13.87
C ASN A 39 -15.47 5.22 13.04
N THR A 40 -16.70 5.64 12.84
CA THR A 40 -17.05 6.82 12.04
C THR A 40 -16.73 8.13 12.77
N LYS A 41 -16.89 8.17 14.09
CA LYS A 41 -16.61 9.36 14.91
C LYS A 41 -15.12 9.66 15.07
N ILE A 42 -14.25 8.66 15.08
CA ILE A 42 -12.80 8.84 15.33
C ILE A 42 -12.11 9.46 14.10
N LEU A 43 -12.56 9.13 12.90
CA LEU A 43 -11.99 9.65 11.64
C LEU A 43 -12.35 11.14 11.39
N SER A 44 -13.37 11.67 12.06
CA SER A 44 -13.83 13.07 11.88
C SER A 44 -13.15 14.08 12.81
N ASN A 45 -12.37 13.64 13.80
CA ASN A 45 -11.84 14.50 14.87
C ASN A 45 -10.39 15.00 14.67
N VAL A 46 -9.80 14.82 13.50
CA VAL A 46 -8.48 15.42 13.22
C VAL A 46 -8.66 16.91 12.97
N THR A 47 -8.23 17.73 13.93
CA THR A 47 -8.28 19.19 13.79
C THR A 47 -7.18 19.70 12.84
N TYR A 48 -7.37 20.89 12.26
CA TYR A 48 -6.35 21.54 11.45
C TYR A 48 -5.05 21.77 12.25
N GLN A 49 -5.16 22.11 13.53
CA GLN A 49 -4.01 22.29 14.43
C GLN A 49 -3.24 20.99 14.62
N HIS A 50 -3.93 19.87 14.76
CA HIS A 50 -3.32 18.55 14.84
C HIS A 50 -2.57 18.22 13.53
N ALA A 51 -3.19 18.50 12.37
CA ALA A 51 -2.53 18.34 11.08
C ALA A 51 -1.27 19.20 10.97
N VAL A 52 -1.29 20.46 11.39
CA VAL A 52 -0.12 21.35 11.42
C VAL A 52 0.96 20.80 12.34
N LYS A 53 0.61 20.28 13.51
CA LYS A 53 1.55 19.65 14.45
C LYS A 53 2.31 18.49 13.80
N TYR A 54 1.61 17.61 13.10
CA TYR A 54 2.24 16.43 12.46
C TYR A 54 3.06 16.78 11.23
N TYR A 55 2.64 17.78 10.43
CA TYR A 55 3.27 18.07 9.14
C TYR A 55 4.36 19.14 9.18
N ARG A 56 4.24 20.07 10.11
CA ARG A 56 5.11 21.24 10.14
C ARG A 56 5.88 21.39 11.44
N GLY A 57 5.82 20.38 12.31
CA GLY A 57 6.42 20.49 13.63
C GLY A 57 5.84 21.65 14.47
N GLY A 58 4.56 22.00 14.23
CA GLY A 58 3.85 23.09 14.91
C GLY A 58 4.02 24.48 14.27
N THR A 59 4.80 24.61 13.19
CA THR A 59 4.99 25.91 12.52
C THR A 59 3.94 26.14 11.42
N THR A 60 3.41 27.36 11.34
CA THR A 60 2.56 27.80 10.23
C THR A 60 3.39 28.15 9.01
N TYR A 61 2.77 28.10 7.82
CA TYR A 61 3.44 28.52 6.59
C TYR A 61 3.51 30.04 6.53
N SER A 62 4.72 30.61 6.54
CA SER A 62 4.97 32.06 6.49
C SER A 62 5.31 32.57 5.08
N GLY A 63 5.56 31.66 4.12
CA GLY A 63 5.91 32.04 2.75
C GLY A 63 4.70 32.47 1.90
N LYS A 64 4.94 33.14 0.77
CA LYS A 64 3.90 33.37 -0.24
C LYS A 64 3.42 32.05 -0.83
N ALA A 65 2.12 31.85 -0.86
CA ALA A 65 1.52 30.64 -1.44
C ALA A 65 1.94 30.48 -2.91
N LYS A 66 2.40 29.27 -3.28
CA LYS A 66 2.78 28.96 -4.66
C LYS A 66 1.54 28.78 -5.53
N SER A 67 1.64 29.22 -6.79
CA SER A 67 0.60 28.94 -7.78
C SER A 67 0.54 27.44 -8.07
N LEU A 68 -0.68 26.90 -8.10
CA LEU A 68 -0.94 25.53 -8.54
C LEU A 68 -1.27 25.44 -10.04
N LYS A 69 -1.35 26.59 -10.74
CA LYS A 69 -1.64 26.61 -12.17
C LYS A 69 -0.41 26.17 -12.95
N LEU A 70 -0.55 25.11 -13.76
CA LEU A 70 0.50 24.65 -14.64
C LEU A 70 0.81 25.70 -15.73
N ASP A 71 2.08 26.06 -15.85
CA ASP A 71 2.58 26.86 -16.97
C ASP A 71 2.90 25.92 -18.14
N THR A 72 2.01 25.87 -19.10
CA THR A 72 2.12 24.99 -20.28
C THR A 72 3.21 25.43 -21.27
N LYS A 73 3.80 26.63 -21.10
CA LYS A 73 4.89 27.14 -21.93
C LYS A 73 6.27 26.71 -21.40
N LYS A 74 6.38 26.32 -20.13
CA LYS A 74 7.63 25.89 -19.50
C LYS A 74 7.78 24.37 -19.58
N TYR A 75 8.38 23.89 -20.65
CA TYR A 75 8.71 22.48 -20.84
C TYR A 75 10.04 22.29 -21.57
N THR A 76 10.61 21.11 -21.46
CA THR A 76 11.69 20.62 -22.31
C THR A 76 11.19 19.45 -23.14
N THR A 77 11.92 19.06 -24.18
CA THR A 77 11.59 17.86 -24.97
C THR A 77 12.68 16.82 -24.81
N LYS A 78 12.26 15.55 -24.78
CA LYS A 78 13.15 14.39 -24.74
C LYS A 78 12.63 13.33 -25.70
N THR A 79 13.53 12.61 -26.36
CA THR A 79 13.18 11.40 -27.12
C THR A 79 13.60 10.18 -26.30
N ILE A 80 12.67 9.25 -26.09
CA ILE A 80 12.94 7.94 -25.48
C ILE A 80 12.78 6.86 -26.53
N THR A 81 13.50 5.75 -26.35
CA THR A 81 13.35 4.55 -27.20
C THR A 81 12.78 3.43 -26.34
N VAL A 82 11.63 2.91 -26.74
CA VAL A 82 10.98 1.76 -26.11
C VAL A 82 10.67 0.73 -27.17
N ASN A 83 11.16 -0.50 -27.02
CA ASN A 83 10.97 -1.58 -28.00
C ASN A 83 11.31 -1.12 -29.45
N LYS A 84 12.47 -0.51 -29.63
CA LYS A 84 12.98 0.05 -30.91
C LYS A 84 12.15 1.22 -31.48
N LYS A 85 11.07 1.66 -30.84
CA LYS A 85 10.27 2.82 -31.26
C LYS A 85 10.75 4.09 -30.54
N LYS A 86 11.06 5.14 -31.32
CA LYS A 86 11.41 6.47 -30.80
C LYS A 86 10.13 7.26 -30.51
N ILE A 87 9.98 7.78 -29.28
CA ILE A 87 8.83 8.57 -28.84
C ILE A 87 9.36 9.90 -28.30
N LYS A 88 8.94 11.00 -28.91
CA LYS A 88 9.22 12.35 -28.41
C LYS A 88 8.19 12.72 -27.35
N VAL A 89 8.65 13.26 -26.21
CA VAL A 89 7.82 13.65 -25.08
C VAL A 89 8.12 15.09 -24.64
N ARG A 90 7.09 15.83 -24.22
CA ARG A 90 7.25 17.07 -23.44
C ARG A 90 7.41 16.71 -21.98
N CYS A 91 8.38 17.33 -21.35
CA CYS A 91 8.74 17.11 -19.95
C CYS A 91 8.48 18.41 -19.16
N TYR A 92 7.48 18.38 -18.29
CA TYR A 92 7.22 19.40 -17.30
C TYR A 92 7.84 18.93 -15.98
N THR A 93 8.90 19.57 -15.52
CA THR A 93 9.69 19.08 -14.40
C THR A 93 9.64 19.99 -13.18
N ASN A 94 9.88 19.42 -12.00
CA ASN A 94 9.93 20.15 -10.72
C ASN A 94 8.65 20.95 -10.39
N LEU A 95 7.49 20.45 -10.82
CA LEU A 95 6.19 21.08 -10.57
C LEU A 95 5.82 20.92 -9.10
N THR A 96 5.83 21.99 -8.32
CA THR A 96 5.33 21.95 -6.93
C THR A 96 3.82 21.79 -6.94
N TYR A 97 3.32 20.66 -6.45
CA TYR A 97 1.90 20.31 -6.51
C TYR A 97 1.07 20.76 -5.29
N VAL A 98 1.66 21.49 -4.36
CA VAL A 98 0.99 22.09 -3.19
C VAL A 98 1.35 23.58 -3.09
N SER A 99 0.39 24.41 -2.64
CA SER A 99 0.63 25.85 -2.53
C SER A 99 1.44 26.25 -1.31
N LYS A 100 1.47 25.41 -0.28
CA LYS A 100 2.18 25.63 0.99
C LYS A 100 3.14 24.46 1.27
N PRO A 101 4.20 24.28 0.44
CA PRO A 101 5.07 23.12 0.58
C PRO A 101 5.80 23.10 1.94
N VAL A 102 5.93 21.92 2.50
CA VAL A 102 6.80 21.63 3.64
C VAL A 102 8.21 21.35 3.11
N SER A 103 8.31 20.62 2.02
CA SER A 103 9.58 20.34 1.35
C SER A 103 9.42 20.41 -0.16
N THR A 104 10.09 21.36 -0.80
CA THR A 104 10.12 21.45 -2.28
C THR A 104 10.99 20.37 -2.92
N LYS A 105 11.84 19.70 -2.16
CA LYS A 105 12.61 18.54 -2.62
C LYS A 105 11.70 17.34 -2.93
N TYR A 106 10.68 17.12 -2.11
CA TYR A 106 9.83 15.94 -2.19
C TYR A 106 8.43 16.25 -2.72
N GLN A 107 7.88 17.43 -2.45
CA GLN A 107 6.53 17.83 -2.88
C GLN A 107 6.54 18.45 -4.28
N THR A 108 7.23 17.77 -5.19
CA THR A 108 7.30 18.11 -6.62
C THR A 108 6.93 16.91 -7.47
N MET A 109 6.53 17.17 -8.70
CA MET A 109 6.13 16.15 -9.67
C MET A 109 6.74 16.44 -11.03
N ASN A 110 7.09 15.40 -11.77
CA ASN A 110 7.45 15.48 -13.17
C ASN A 110 6.30 14.90 -14.01
N ILE A 111 5.93 15.58 -15.09
CA ILE A 111 4.89 15.12 -16.02
C ILE A 111 5.51 14.97 -17.41
N TYR A 112 5.25 13.82 -18.02
CA TYR A 112 5.75 13.45 -19.35
C TYR A 112 4.57 13.17 -20.27
N VAL A 113 4.45 13.97 -21.33
CA VAL A 113 3.34 13.90 -22.27
C VAL A 113 3.87 13.59 -23.67
N PRO A 114 3.37 12.54 -24.35
CA PRO A 114 3.75 12.31 -25.74
C PRO A 114 3.52 13.54 -26.63
N GLU A 115 4.55 13.96 -27.38
CA GLU A 115 4.51 15.14 -28.23
C GLU A 115 3.37 15.11 -29.24
N LYS A 116 3.00 13.92 -29.73
CA LYS A 116 1.90 13.72 -30.69
C LYS A 116 0.56 14.33 -30.22
N TYR A 117 0.29 14.36 -28.90
CA TYR A 117 -0.98 14.89 -28.39
C TYR A 117 -1.13 16.41 -28.54
N PHE A 118 -0.02 17.12 -28.72
CA PHE A 118 -0.05 18.56 -29.00
C PHE A 118 -0.29 18.88 -30.49
N HIS A 119 -0.24 17.85 -31.34
CA HIS A 119 -0.48 17.93 -32.79
C HIS A 119 -1.69 17.08 -33.21
N ASN A 120 -2.67 16.90 -32.34
CA ASN A 120 -3.89 16.11 -32.55
C ASN A 120 -3.63 14.64 -32.97
N GLY A 121 -2.43 14.10 -32.69
CA GLY A 121 -2.07 12.71 -32.97
C GLY A 121 -2.66 11.72 -31.98
N LYS A 122 -2.59 10.43 -32.36
CA LYS A 122 -3.02 9.29 -31.55
C LYS A 122 -1.88 8.32 -31.29
N ILE A 123 -1.92 7.63 -30.14
CA ILE A 123 -1.04 6.50 -29.81
C ILE A 123 -1.92 5.39 -29.25
N ASN A 124 -1.90 4.21 -29.89
CA ASN A 124 -2.73 3.05 -29.51
C ASN A 124 -4.21 3.42 -29.27
N GLY A 125 -4.78 4.28 -30.13
CA GLY A 125 -6.16 4.75 -30.00
C GLY A 125 -6.37 5.92 -29.06
N TYR A 126 -5.47 6.20 -28.14
CA TYR A 126 -5.58 7.33 -27.20
C TYR A 126 -5.26 8.67 -27.87
N THR A 127 -5.96 9.70 -27.42
CA THR A 127 -5.84 11.09 -27.86
C THR A 127 -5.44 11.99 -26.67
N LYS A 128 -5.25 13.28 -26.93
CA LYS A 128 -5.02 14.29 -25.87
C LYS A 128 -6.13 14.36 -24.82
N THR A 129 -7.33 13.90 -25.11
CA THR A 129 -8.49 13.94 -24.18
C THR A 129 -8.80 12.59 -23.56
N THR A 130 -8.35 11.49 -24.15
CA THR A 130 -8.69 10.13 -23.69
C THR A 130 -7.52 9.41 -23.02
N ALA A 131 -6.28 9.88 -23.21
CA ALA A 131 -5.10 9.23 -22.66
C ALA A 131 -5.17 9.12 -21.14
N PRO A 132 -5.01 7.91 -20.56
CA PRO A 132 -4.93 7.74 -19.11
C PRO A 132 -3.66 8.38 -18.54
N ILE A 133 -3.66 8.65 -17.24
CA ILE A 133 -2.50 9.19 -16.52
C ILE A 133 -1.94 8.09 -15.60
N PHE A 134 -0.76 7.61 -15.89
CA PHE A 134 -0.02 6.66 -15.07
C PHE A 134 0.81 7.42 -14.04
N MET A 135 0.58 7.14 -12.76
CA MET A 135 1.18 7.87 -11.63
C MET A 135 1.98 6.90 -10.75
N PRO A 136 3.23 6.57 -11.15
CA PRO A 136 4.10 5.76 -10.31
C PRO A 136 4.55 6.56 -9.10
N ASN A 137 4.60 5.93 -7.94
CA ASN A 137 5.22 6.49 -6.75
C ASN A 137 6.52 5.73 -6.42
N ASN A 138 7.55 6.49 -6.03
CA ASN A 138 8.89 5.97 -5.76
C ASN A 138 9.14 5.77 -4.25
N VAL A 139 8.10 5.54 -3.47
CA VAL A 139 8.23 5.31 -2.04
C VAL A 139 8.62 3.86 -1.78
N GLY A 140 9.82 3.65 -1.23
CA GLY A 140 10.33 2.36 -0.75
C GLY A 140 10.57 2.42 0.75
N GLY A 141 10.13 1.42 1.54
CA GLY A 141 10.33 1.39 3.00
C GLY A 141 9.80 2.64 3.73
N TYR A 142 8.78 3.29 3.19
CA TYR A 142 8.25 4.58 3.66
C TYR A 142 9.28 5.73 3.70
N MET A 143 10.40 5.61 2.96
CA MET A 143 11.37 6.68 2.80
C MET A 143 10.87 7.75 1.82
N SER A 144 11.40 8.97 1.96
CA SER A 144 11.09 10.07 1.03
C SER A 144 11.56 9.75 -0.39
N GLY A 145 10.69 9.94 -1.37
CA GLY A 145 11.01 9.85 -2.78
C GLY A 145 10.99 11.21 -3.47
N THR A 146 11.95 11.49 -4.34
CA THR A 146 11.90 12.66 -5.24
C THR A 146 10.99 12.39 -6.44
N ALA A 147 10.61 13.42 -7.18
CA ALA A 147 9.86 13.30 -8.43
C ALA A 147 10.57 12.34 -9.39
N GLY A 148 9.82 11.36 -9.89
CA GLY A 148 10.37 10.28 -10.71
C GLY A 148 10.76 10.71 -12.13
N THR A 149 11.61 9.89 -12.78
CA THR A 149 12.00 10.05 -14.19
C THR A 149 11.44 8.91 -15.04
N LEU A 150 11.51 9.04 -16.37
CA LEU A 150 11.06 7.97 -17.27
C LEU A 150 11.95 6.72 -17.22
N THR A 151 13.20 6.85 -16.84
CA THR A 151 14.17 5.74 -16.82
C THR A 151 14.24 5.01 -15.47
N GLY A 152 13.42 5.37 -14.53
CA GLY A 152 13.34 4.82 -13.20
C GLY A 152 13.30 5.92 -12.14
N GLY A 153 12.69 5.63 -11.01
CA GLY A 153 12.72 6.50 -9.85
C GLY A 153 14.05 6.40 -9.13
N SER A 154 14.57 7.54 -8.70
CA SER A 154 15.63 7.62 -7.70
C SER A 154 15.04 7.23 -6.34
N SER A 155 14.88 5.95 -6.03
CA SER A 155 14.70 5.53 -4.64
C SER A 155 16.04 5.69 -3.94
N SER A 156 16.25 6.82 -3.28
CA SER A 156 17.35 6.99 -2.32
C SER A 156 17.01 6.28 -1.00
N GLY A 157 16.72 5.00 -1.09
CA GLY A 157 16.30 4.19 0.06
C GLY A 157 17.04 2.87 0.13
N ALA A 158 18.37 2.92 0.26
CA ALA A 158 19.04 1.86 1.00
C ALA A 158 18.62 2.04 2.47
N ALA A 159 17.96 1.03 3.05
CA ALA A 159 17.69 1.03 4.48
C ALA A 159 18.99 1.22 5.26
N PRO A 160 19.09 2.15 6.21
CA PRO A 160 20.24 2.19 7.09
C PRO A 160 20.19 0.95 7.98
N SER A 161 21.20 0.08 7.85
CA SER A 161 21.50 -0.93 8.85
C SER A 161 21.65 -0.24 10.21
N GLY A 162 20.95 -0.76 11.23
CA GLY A 162 21.09 -0.29 12.60
C GLY A 162 22.57 -0.34 13.00
N SER A 163 23.14 0.80 13.29
CA SER A 163 24.48 0.93 13.86
C SER A 163 24.37 0.99 15.37
N THR A 164 24.70 -0.10 16.04
CA THR A 164 25.19 -0.05 17.41
C THR A 164 26.70 -0.03 17.37
N GLY A 165 27.32 0.92 18.05
CA GLY A 165 28.71 0.82 18.51
C GLY A 165 29.71 1.76 17.84
N LYS A 166 30.15 2.71 18.63
CA LYS A 166 31.41 3.46 18.44
C LYS A 166 32.59 2.49 18.27
N MET A 167 33.38 2.69 17.22
CA MET A 167 34.81 2.47 17.31
C MET A 167 35.59 3.46 16.44
N SER A 168 36.52 4.12 17.06
CA SER A 168 37.60 4.96 16.53
C SER A 168 38.60 4.12 15.73
N GLY A 169 39.02 4.62 14.56
CA GLY A 169 40.20 4.03 13.89
C GLY A 169 40.28 4.40 12.40
N THR A 170 41.20 5.30 12.10
CA THR A 170 41.99 5.50 10.87
C THR A 170 41.42 5.18 9.50
N LYS A 171 41.41 6.22 8.67
CA LYS A 171 41.06 6.29 7.25
C LYS A 171 42.10 5.59 6.35
N PRO A 172 41.68 4.81 5.36
CA PRO A 172 42.38 4.72 4.08
C PRO A 172 41.57 5.30 2.92
N SER A 173 42.26 6.07 2.10
CA SER A 173 41.79 6.63 0.85
C SER A 173 41.60 5.53 -0.21
N GLY A 174 40.38 5.39 -0.71
CA GLY A 174 40.06 4.57 -1.86
C GLY A 174 38.81 5.10 -2.55
N LYS A 175 38.93 5.45 -3.83
CA LYS A 175 37.85 5.88 -4.72
C LYS A 175 36.69 4.88 -4.68
N ALA A 176 35.49 5.35 -4.36
CA ALA A 176 34.24 4.60 -4.46
C ALA A 176 33.82 4.41 -5.92
N PRO A 177 33.40 3.21 -6.33
CA PRO A 177 32.73 3.04 -7.61
C PRO A 177 31.31 3.60 -7.54
N SER A 178 30.96 4.47 -8.48
CA SER A 178 29.62 4.96 -8.71
C SER A 178 28.74 3.83 -9.28
N GLY A 179 28.06 3.10 -8.39
CA GLY A 179 27.03 2.13 -8.77
C GLY A 179 25.66 2.76 -8.67
N SER A 180 25.11 3.23 -9.79
CA SER A 180 23.68 3.57 -9.88
C SER A 180 22.88 2.26 -9.83
N GLY A 181 22.25 1.97 -8.69
CA GLY A 181 21.29 0.87 -8.55
C GLY A 181 20.04 1.17 -9.36
N SER A 182 20.02 0.74 -10.62
CA SER A 182 18.81 0.67 -11.44
C SER A 182 17.91 -0.41 -10.84
N SER A 183 16.66 -0.06 -10.49
CA SER A 183 15.62 -1.05 -10.18
C SER A 183 15.31 -1.80 -11.47
N THR A 184 15.86 -2.98 -11.62
CA THR A 184 15.56 -3.86 -12.75
C THR A 184 14.24 -4.56 -12.49
N SER A 185 13.23 -4.29 -13.31
CA SER A 185 12.00 -5.08 -13.36
C SER A 185 12.32 -6.47 -13.91
N LEU A 186 11.83 -7.52 -13.23
CA LEU A 186 12.01 -8.90 -13.66
C LEU A 186 10.89 -9.32 -14.62
N ASN A 187 11.23 -9.92 -15.74
CA ASN A 187 10.25 -10.58 -16.62
C ASN A 187 9.86 -11.95 -16.03
N ALA A 188 8.69 -12.47 -16.39
CA ALA A 188 8.17 -13.77 -15.97
C ALA A 188 9.14 -14.96 -16.19
N ASN A 189 10.15 -14.81 -17.04
CA ASN A 189 11.22 -15.77 -17.32
C ASN A 189 12.55 -15.43 -16.62
N GLY A 190 12.55 -14.59 -15.57
CA GLY A 190 13.76 -14.29 -14.79
C GLY A 190 14.76 -13.34 -15.45
N GLY A 191 14.45 -12.74 -16.59
CA GLY A 191 15.27 -11.73 -17.26
C GLY A 191 14.95 -10.32 -16.79
N ALA A 192 15.98 -9.49 -16.55
CA ALA A 192 15.79 -8.08 -16.22
C ALA A 192 15.19 -7.33 -17.40
N SER A 193 14.03 -6.67 -17.23
CA SER A 193 13.47 -5.77 -18.23
C SER A 193 14.28 -4.47 -18.26
N THR A 194 14.74 -4.07 -19.45
CA THR A 194 15.40 -2.77 -19.66
C THR A 194 14.40 -1.61 -19.75
N THR A 195 13.10 -1.92 -19.79
CA THR A 195 12.02 -0.95 -19.93
C THR A 195 11.31 -0.76 -18.59
N SER A 196 11.31 0.45 -18.04
CA SER A 196 10.58 0.78 -16.81
C SER A 196 9.07 0.82 -17.07
N ALA A 197 8.25 0.69 -15.98
CA ALA A 197 6.79 0.86 -16.06
C ALA A 197 6.41 2.22 -16.66
N SER A 198 7.13 3.30 -16.33
CA SER A 198 6.92 4.64 -16.91
C SER A 198 7.18 4.69 -18.42
N GLN A 199 8.27 4.07 -18.89
CA GLN A 199 8.55 4.00 -20.33
C GLN A 199 7.51 3.15 -21.07
N LYS A 200 7.11 2.04 -20.47
CA LYS A 200 6.04 1.19 -21.02
C LYS A 200 4.73 1.98 -21.10
N ALA A 201 4.35 2.73 -20.06
CA ALA A 201 3.16 3.59 -20.05
C ALA A 201 3.18 4.60 -21.21
N ILE A 202 4.29 5.31 -21.42
CA ILE A 202 4.44 6.22 -22.56
C ILE A 202 4.27 5.48 -23.89
N SER A 203 4.84 4.28 -24.03
CA SER A 203 4.72 3.49 -25.28
C SER A 203 3.30 2.99 -25.53
N GLU A 204 2.52 2.80 -24.48
CA GLU A 204 1.07 2.48 -24.57
C GLU A 204 0.21 3.72 -24.87
N GLY A 205 0.78 4.91 -24.88
CA GLY A 205 0.05 6.16 -25.13
C GLY A 205 -0.47 6.85 -23.86
N TYR A 206 -0.02 6.41 -22.69
CA TYR A 206 -0.38 7.05 -21.43
C TYR A 206 0.47 8.30 -21.19
N ILE A 207 -0.04 9.22 -20.39
CA ILE A 207 0.74 10.30 -19.79
C ILE A 207 1.34 9.77 -18.51
N VAL A 208 2.59 10.11 -18.21
CA VAL A 208 3.22 9.76 -16.93
C VAL A 208 3.30 10.99 -16.06
N ALA A 209 2.76 10.90 -14.84
CA ALA A 209 2.88 11.92 -13.80
C ALA A 209 3.55 11.28 -12.57
N ALA A 210 4.82 11.56 -12.36
CA ALA A 210 5.65 10.91 -11.36
C ALA A 210 5.93 11.84 -10.17
N PRO A 211 5.07 11.85 -9.12
CA PRO A 211 5.25 12.67 -7.95
C PRO A 211 6.35 12.12 -7.04
N GLY A 212 7.07 13.02 -6.38
CA GLY A 212 7.76 12.74 -5.15
C GLY A 212 6.79 12.77 -3.97
N ALA A 213 7.22 12.24 -2.83
CA ALA A 213 6.48 12.31 -1.57
C ALA A 213 7.43 12.32 -0.38
N ARG A 214 7.04 12.98 0.70
CA ARG A 214 7.77 12.91 1.97
C ARG A 214 7.58 11.53 2.58
N GLY A 215 8.60 11.07 3.29
CA GLY A 215 8.58 9.83 4.03
C GLY A 215 9.20 9.99 5.42
N ARG A 216 9.32 8.89 6.15
CA ARG A 216 9.72 8.80 7.55
C ARG A 216 11.05 9.48 7.90
N ASP A 217 11.92 9.70 6.93
CA ASP A 217 13.23 10.34 7.04
C ASP A 217 13.21 11.86 6.83
N ALA A 218 12.11 12.43 6.29
CA ALA A 218 12.04 13.85 6.01
C ALA A 218 12.12 14.69 7.29
N LYS A 219 13.06 15.64 7.28
CA LYS A 219 13.28 16.60 8.38
C LYS A 219 13.38 18.03 7.85
N GLN A 220 12.93 18.98 8.66
CA GLN A 220 13.13 20.40 8.46
C GLN A 220 13.30 21.07 9.82
N ASN A 221 14.34 21.88 9.98
CA ASN A 221 14.63 22.61 11.23
C ASN A 221 14.60 21.69 12.49
N GLY A 222 15.26 20.52 12.40
CA GLY A 222 15.32 19.54 13.49
C GLY A 222 14.04 18.74 13.75
N LYS A 223 12.92 19.06 13.09
CA LYS A 223 11.63 18.35 13.25
C LYS A 223 11.40 17.37 12.11
N TYR A 224 10.77 16.23 12.42
CA TYR A 224 10.31 15.29 11.40
C TYR A 224 9.04 15.84 10.72
N THR A 225 9.00 15.79 9.41
CA THR A 225 7.92 16.37 8.60
C THR A 225 7.28 15.39 7.63
N GLY A 226 7.76 14.15 7.63
CA GLY A 226 7.32 13.11 6.70
C GLY A 226 6.78 11.83 7.36
N LYS A 227 6.56 11.83 8.69
CA LYS A 227 5.92 10.72 9.40
C LYS A 227 4.48 10.50 8.92
N ALA A 228 3.92 9.33 9.17
CA ALA A 228 2.54 9.03 8.83
C ALA A 228 1.59 10.15 9.31
N PRO A 229 0.65 10.58 8.47
CA PRO A 229 0.26 10.11 7.15
C PRO A 229 0.84 10.94 5.98
N ALA A 230 2.05 11.52 6.09
CA ALA A 230 2.59 12.48 5.12
C ALA A 230 2.65 11.94 3.69
N GLY A 231 3.14 10.72 3.51
CA GLY A 231 3.31 10.12 2.19
C GLY A 231 2.00 10.03 1.41
N ILE A 232 0.96 9.48 2.02
CA ILE A 232 -0.35 9.36 1.36
C ILE A 232 -0.99 10.72 1.08
N VAL A 233 -0.83 11.69 1.96
CA VAL A 233 -1.40 13.03 1.76
C VAL A 233 -0.67 13.79 0.64
N ASP A 234 0.64 13.62 0.51
CA ASP A 234 1.40 14.17 -0.61
C ASP A 234 0.92 13.56 -1.94
N LEU A 235 0.72 12.24 -2.02
CA LEU A 235 0.20 11.59 -3.22
C LEU A 235 -1.24 12.01 -3.54
N LYS A 236 -2.11 12.17 -2.54
CA LYS A 236 -3.46 12.74 -2.73
C LYS A 236 -3.41 14.17 -3.27
N ALA A 237 -2.48 14.99 -2.75
CA ALA A 237 -2.30 16.36 -3.25
C ALA A 237 -1.79 16.37 -4.70
N ALA A 238 -0.94 15.43 -5.10
CA ALA A 238 -0.52 15.26 -6.49
C ALA A 238 -1.69 14.90 -7.42
N VAL A 239 -2.58 13.99 -7.01
CA VAL A 239 -3.83 13.69 -7.73
C VAL A 239 -4.70 14.95 -7.88
N ARG A 240 -4.88 15.71 -6.80
CA ARG A 240 -5.62 16.98 -6.82
C ARG A 240 -5.01 18.00 -7.77
N TYR A 241 -3.67 18.10 -7.81
CA TYR A 241 -2.98 18.98 -8.75
C TYR A 241 -3.26 18.61 -10.20
N LEU A 242 -3.24 17.34 -10.55
CA LEU A 242 -3.56 16.85 -11.90
C LEU A 242 -5.00 17.23 -12.29
N LYS A 243 -5.96 16.97 -11.42
CA LYS A 243 -7.38 17.30 -11.66
C LYS A 243 -7.62 18.81 -11.74
N TYR A 244 -6.96 19.60 -10.91
CA TYR A 244 -7.03 21.06 -10.97
C TYR A 244 -6.52 21.63 -12.31
N ASN A 245 -5.57 20.94 -12.94
CA ASN A 245 -4.98 21.34 -14.22
C ASN A 245 -5.55 20.58 -15.42
N SER A 246 -6.70 19.91 -15.29
CA SER A 246 -7.30 19.09 -16.36
C SER A 246 -7.54 19.81 -17.66
N SER A 247 -7.85 21.11 -17.63
CA SER A 247 -8.02 21.94 -18.84
C SER A 247 -6.69 22.40 -19.48
N ARG A 248 -5.54 22.25 -18.78
CA ARG A 248 -4.22 22.70 -19.22
C ARG A 248 -3.31 21.57 -19.66
N LEU A 249 -3.56 20.38 -19.12
CA LEU A 249 -2.76 19.19 -19.38
C LEU A 249 -3.53 18.25 -20.31
N PRO A 250 -2.92 17.74 -21.41
CA PRO A 250 -3.50 16.59 -22.11
C PRO A 250 -3.69 15.42 -21.15
N GLY A 251 -4.70 14.62 -21.41
CA GLY A 251 -5.02 13.41 -20.62
C GLY A 251 -6.38 13.48 -19.93
N ASN A 252 -6.87 12.29 -19.60
CA ASN A 252 -8.11 12.11 -18.87
C ASN A 252 -7.83 11.99 -17.36
N THR A 253 -8.01 13.07 -16.63
CA THR A 253 -7.78 13.10 -15.17
C THR A 253 -8.80 12.28 -14.37
N ASN A 254 -9.84 11.74 -15.00
CA ASN A 254 -10.73 10.74 -14.41
C ASN A 254 -10.19 9.31 -14.54
N ARG A 255 -9.08 9.14 -15.28
CA ARG A 255 -8.41 7.85 -15.51
C ARG A 255 -6.98 7.89 -14.98
N ILE A 256 -6.82 8.28 -13.72
CA ILE A 256 -5.54 8.24 -13.02
C ILE A 256 -5.34 6.82 -12.47
N ILE A 257 -4.16 6.27 -12.75
CA ILE A 257 -3.70 4.95 -12.34
C ILE A 257 -2.50 5.15 -11.42
N SER A 258 -2.64 4.81 -10.15
CA SER A 258 -1.47 4.79 -9.25
C SER A 258 -0.71 3.47 -9.40
N ASP A 259 0.61 3.52 -9.21
CA ASP A 259 1.49 2.35 -9.25
C ASP A 259 2.54 2.42 -8.17
N GLY A 260 2.85 1.28 -7.53
CA GLY A 260 3.86 1.22 -6.49
C GLY A 260 4.14 -0.18 -5.96
N THR A 261 5.31 -0.31 -5.32
CA THR A 261 5.82 -1.57 -4.78
C THR A 261 6.08 -1.44 -3.27
N SER A 262 5.85 -2.49 -2.49
CA SER A 262 6.14 -2.54 -1.05
C SER A 262 5.36 -1.45 -0.29
N ALA A 263 6.02 -0.55 0.42
CA ALA A 263 5.40 0.64 1.01
C ALA A 263 4.71 1.52 -0.05
N GLY A 264 5.30 1.65 -1.25
CA GLY A 264 4.67 2.32 -2.40
C GLY A 264 3.42 1.59 -2.89
N GLY A 265 3.43 0.26 -2.88
CA GLY A 265 2.26 -0.57 -3.16
C GLY A 265 1.14 -0.37 -2.12
N ALA A 266 1.52 -0.27 -0.85
CA ALA A 266 0.59 0.08 0.23
C ALA A 266 -0.05 1.46 0.02
N LEU A 267 0.75 2.47 -0.33
CA LEU A 267 0.25 3.82 -0.62
C LEU A 267 -0.61 3.85 -1.88
N SER A 268 -0.29 3.05 -2.91
CA SER A 268 -1.13 2.92 -4.11
C SER A 268 -2.49 2.29 -3.78
N ALA A 269 -2.51 1.20 -3.02
CA ALA A 269 -3.75 0.58 -2.53
C ALA A 269 -4.56 1.54 -1.66
N LEU A 270 -3.88 2.32 -0.80
CA LEU A 270 -4.51 3.31 0.06
C LEU A 270 -5.11 4.47 -0.74
N LEU A 271 -4.43 4.98 -1.78
CA LEU A 271 -5.00 5.96 -2.72
C LEU A 271 -6.30 5.44 -3.35
N GLY A 272 -6.27 4.19 -3.84
CA GLY A 272 -7.45 3.55 -4.43
C GLY A 272 -8.61 3.36 -3.47
N SER A 273 -8.32 3.21 -2.18
CA SER A 273 -9.32 2.89 -1.15
C SER A 273 -9.85 4.10 -0.39
N THR A 274 -9.21 5.28 -0.51
CA THR A 274 -9.49 6.45 0.34
C THR A 274 -9.86 7.71 -0.45
N GLY A 275 -10.27 7.57 -1.71
CA GLY A 275 -10.64 8.71 -2.55
C GLY A 275 -11.66 9.62 -1.85
N ASN A 276 -11.44 10.92 -1.88
CA ASN A 276 -12.32 11.96 -1.32
C ASN A 276 -12.62 11.85 0.18
N SER A 277 -11.93 10.99 0.93
CA SER A 277 -12.19 10.83 2.36
C SER A 277 -11.88 12.11 3.13
N LYS A 278 -12.86 12.58 3.89
CA LYS A 278 -12.78 13.79 4.73
C LYS A 278 -11.72 13.66 5.84
N ALA A 279 -11.31 12.43 6.20
CA ALA A 279 -10.29 12.19 7.21
C ALA A 279 -8.93 12.83 6.86
N TYR A 280 -8.63 13.01 5.58
CA TYR A 280 -7.40 13.66 5.11
C TYR A 280 -7.53 15.17 4.89
N ALA A 281 -8.73 15.73 4.97
CA ALA A 281 -8.98 17.14 4.65
C ALA A 281 -8.13 18.14 5.46
N PRO A 282 -7.94 17.98 6.79
CA PRO A 282 -7.10 18.87 7.58
C PRO A 282 -5.64 18.87 7.10
N TYR A 283 -5.10 17.71 6.75
CA TYR A 283 -3.72 17.54 6.28
C TYR A 283 -3.53 18.16 4.89
N LEU A 284 -4.46 17.91 3.97
CA LEU A 284 -4.47 18.50 2.63
C LEU A 284 -4.55 20.04 2.69
N LYS A 285 -5.39 20.58 3.58
CA LYS A 285 -5.49 22.01 3.85
C LYS A 285 -4.16 22.58 4.39
N ALA A 286 -3.49 21.88 5.31
CA ALA A 286 -2.25 22.33 5.92
C ALA A 286 -1.11 22.51 4.90
N ILE A 287 -1.05 21.69 3.87
CA ILE A 287 -0.05 21.82 2.79
C ILE A 287 -0.55 22.63 1.58
N GLY A 288 -1.78 23.11 1.61
CA GLY A 288 -2.36 23.89 0.53
C GLY A 288 -2.56 23.07 -0.75
N ALA A 289 -3.09 21.87 -0.63
CA ALA A 289 -3.50 21.07 -1.78
C ALA A 289 -4.65 21.75 -2.54
N ALA A 290 -4.76 21.51 -3.84
CA ALA A 290 -5.85 22.02 -4.66
C ALA A 290 -7.23 21.58 -4.12
N ASN A 291 -8.21 22.48 -4.19
CA ASN A 291 -9.58 22.18 -3.77
C ASN A 291 -10.34 21.46 -4.88
N THR A 292 -10.08 20.16 -5.00
CA THR A 292 -10.75 19.27 -5.95
C THR A 292 -10.76 17.84 -5.39
N SER A 293 -11.27 16.87 -6.15
CA SER A 293 -11.33 15.46 -5.74
C SER A 293 -9.94 14.79 -5.82
N ASP A 294 -9.73 13.73 -5.03
CA ASP A 294 -8.50 12.92 -5.05
C ASP A 294 -8.75 11.42 -5.28
N ASN A 295 -9.96 11.04 -5.71
CA ASN A 295 -10.22 9.66 -6.13
C ASN A 295 -9.45 9.34 -7.42
N ILE A 296 -8.99 8.10 -7.53
CA ILE A 296 -8.31 7.56 -8.71
C ILE A 296 -9.17 6.48 -9.37
N TYR A 297 -8.81 6.08 -10.58
CA TYR A 297 -9.56 5.08 -11.35
C TYR A 297 -9.07 3.66 -11.09
N THR A 298 -7.75 3.47 -11.04
CA THR A 298 -7.13 2.16 -10.86
C THR A 298 -5.95 2.27 -9.88
N ALA A 299 -5.78 1.30 -9.02
CA ALA A 299 -4.59 1.13 -8.19
C ALA A 299 -3.82 -0.12 -8.61
N VAL A 300 -2.52 0.05 -8.89
CA VAL A 300 -1.56 -1.02 -9.11
C VAL A 300 -0.69 -1.14 -7.87
N ALA A 301 -0.65 -2.32 -7.26
CA ALA A 301 0.05 -2.57 -6.00
C ALA A 301 0.84 -3.88 -6.07
N PHE A 302 2.17 -3.77 -6.08
CA PHE A 302 3.08 -4.90 -6.01
C PHE A 302 3.52 -5.12 -4.57
N CYS A 303 3.41 -6.35 -4.07
CA CYS A 303 3.81 -6.75 -2.72
C CYS A 303 3.40 -5.73 -1.64
N PRO A 304 2.13 -5.26 -1.60
CA PRO A 304 1.72 -4.14 -0.77
C PRO A 304 1.83 -4.47 0.72
N ILE A 305 2.60 -3.68 1.46
CA ILE A 305 2.71 -3.78 2.93
C ILE A 305 1.61 -2.92 3.56
N THR A 306 0.39 -3.42 3.54
CA THR A 306 -0.81 -2.76 4.09
C THR A 306 -1.22 -3.36 5.43
N ASN A 307 -2.25 -2.79 6.07
CA ASN A 307 -2.87 -3.35 7.26
C ASN A 307 -1.86 -3.54 8.40
N LEU A 308 -1.01 -2.51 8.61
CA LEU A 308 0.15 -2.59 9.51
C LEU A 308 -0.22 -2.92 10.95
N ASP A 309 -1.39 -2.47 11.42
CA ASP A 309 -1.94 -2.80 12.74
C ASP A 309 -2.26 -4.30 12.94
N HIS A 310 -2.29 -5.08 11.85
CA HIS A 310 -2.47 -6.54 11.87
C HIS A 310 -1.38 -7.29 11.07
N ALA A 311 -0.39 -6.59 10.53
CA ALA A 311 0.64 -7.20 9.69
C ALA A 311 1.54 -8.15 10.48
N ASP A 312 1.83 -7.85 11.75
CA ASP A 312 2.57 -8.74 12.64
C ASP A 312 1.85 -10.06 12.86
N SER A 313 0.56 -10.01 13.14
CA SER A 313 -0.26 -11.21 13.33
C SER A 313 -0.41 -12.03 12.05
N ALA A 314 -0.57 -11.35 10.89
CA ALA A 314 -0.57 -12.02 9.58
C ALA A 314 0.77 -12.69 9.26
N TYR A 315 1.89 -12.04 9.63
CA TYR A 315 3.23 -12.59 9.45
C TYR A 315 3.41 -13.87 10.29
N GLU A 316 2.93 -13.85 11.52
CA GLU A 316 3.02 -15.01 12.42
C GLU A 316 2.02 -16.11 12.09
N TRP A 317 0.91 -15.85 11.42
CA TRP A 317 0.08 -16.91 10.85
C TRP A 317 0.85 -17.74 9.83
N GLN A 318 1.65 -17.08 8.98
CA GLN A 318 2.46 -17.75 7.95
C GLN A 318 3.71 -18.40 8.54
N PHE A 319 4.43 -17.72 9.43
CA PHE A 319 5.79 -18.11 9.83
C PHE A 319 5.92 -18.63 11.26
N ASN A 320 4.81 -18.81 12.00
CA ASN A 320 4.86 -19.42 13.31
C ASN A 320 5.45 -20.84 13.24
N GLY A 321 6.34 -21.16 14.17
CA GLY A 321 7.08 -22.43 14.18
C GLY A 321 8.35 -22.44 13.30
N ILE A 322 8.56 -21.44 12.43
CA ILE A 322 9.80 -21.23 11.69
C ILE A 322 10.66 -20.26 12.51
N ASN A 323 11.57 -20.81 13.30
CA ASN A 323 12.32 -20.03 14.29
C ASN A 323 13.65 -19.47 13.80
N SER A 324 14.21 -20.03 12.72
CA SER A 324 15.42 -19.50 12.08
C SER A 324 15.06 -18.34 11.15
N ILE A 325 15.77 -17.24 11.29
CA ILE A 325 15.65 -16.07 10.41
C ILE A 325 16.73 -16.24 9.35
N SER A 326 16.30 -16.56 8.12
CA SER A 326 17.21 -16.57 6.98
C SER A 326 17.50 -15.12 6.61
N GLY A 327 18.74 -14.69 6.85
CA GLY A 327 19.17 -13.37 6.43
C GLY A 327 19.08 -13.22 4.92
N GLY A 328 17.95 -12.79 4.44
CA GLY A 328 17.72 -12.57 3.02
C GLY A 328 16.97 -11.29 2.84
N GLY A 329 17.58 -10.29 2.25
CA GLY A 329 16.74 -9.24 1.71
C GLY A 329 17.29 -7.83 1.66
N THR A 330 18.44 -7.53 2.20
CA THR A 330 19.07 -6.25 1.90
C THR A 330 20.41 -6.51 1.21
N PRO A 331 20.60 -6.09 -0.04
CA PRO A 331 21.91 -6.17 -0.68
C PRO A 331 22.96 -5.45 0.18
N GLY A 332 24.02 -6.18 0.61
CA GLY A 332 25.09 -5.64 1.45
C GLY A 332 24.99 -5.99 2.95
N SER A 333 23.97 -6.73 3.38
CA SER A 333 23.90 -7.25 4.75
C SER A 333 24.69 -8.56 4.86
N THR A 334 25.72 -8.59 5.70
CA THR A 334 26.40 -9.82 6.15
C THR A 334 25.50 -10.50 7.18
N ASN A 335 24.53 -11.27 6.71
CA ASN A 335 23.55 -11.87 7.59
C ASN A 335 24.04 -13.22 8.11
N THR A 336 24.47 -13.25 9.35
CA THR A 336 24.47 -14.48 10.15
C THR A 336 23.01 -14.86 10.44
N ALA A 337 22.63 -16.09 10.08
CA ALA A 337 21.32 -16.63 10.44
C ALA A 337 21.13 -16.52 11.96
N THR A 338 20.05 -15.86 12.37
CA THR A 338 19.69 -15.72 13.78
C THR A 338 18.46 -16.56 14.10
N THR A 339 18.26 -16.88 15.38
CA THR A 339 17.11 -17.67 15.82
C THR A 339 16.25 -16.84 16.76
N LEU A 340 14.93 -16.98 16.68
CA LEU A 340 13.99 -16.33 17.59
C LEU A 340 14.28 -16.71 19.05
N THR A 341 14.32 -15.73 19.92
CA THR A 341 14.40 -15.92 21.37
C THR A 341 13.14 -16.59 21.91
N THR A 342 13.20 -17.14 23.14
CA THR A 342 12.02 -17.72 23.81
C THR A 342 10.88 -16.72 23.93
N LYS A 343 11.17 -15.45 24.24
CA LYS A 343 10.17 -14.36 24.30
C LYS A 343 9.50 -14.15 22.93
N GLN A 344 10.28 -14.14 21.84
CA GLN A 344 9.78 -13.99 20.49
C GLN A 344 8.95 -15.19 20.02
N LYS A 345 9.34 -16.43 20.36
CA LYS A 345 8.56 -17.63 20.06
C LYS A 345 7.19 -17.59 20.75
N LYS A 346 7.14 -17.18 22.03
CA LYS A 346 5.86 -16.99 22.76
C LYS A 346 5.01 -15.89 22.12
N ALA A 347 5.59 -14.77 21.73
CA ALA A 347 4.90 -13.70 21.03
C ALA A 347 4.36 -14.15 19.67
N SER A 348 5.13 -14.95 18.92
CA SER A 348 4.70 -15.53 17.64
C SER A 348 3.43 -16.37 17.77
N GLN A 349 3.33 -17.22 18.82
CA GLN A 349 2.14 -18.00 19.08
C GLN A 349 0.90 -17.11 19.35
N GLN A 350 1.08 -16.08 20.16
CA GLN A 350 0.00 -15.13 20.48
C GLN A 350 -0.47 -14.35 19.26
N LEU A 351 0.46 -13.82 18.46
CA LEU A 351 0.15 -13.10 17.23
C LEU A 351 -0.56 -13.98 16.20
N LYS A 352 -0.19 -15.28 16.09
CA LYS A 352 -0.94 -16.24 15.25
C LYS A 352 -2.39 -16.37 15.72
N ALA A 353 -2.64 -16.46 17.01
CA ALA A 353 -4.00 -16.55 17.58
C ALA A 353 -4.79 -15.26 17.34
N ASP A 354 -4.13 -14.10 17.49
CA ASP A 354 -4.72 -12.79 17.20
C ASP A 354 -5.13 -12.67 15.73
N PHE A 355 -4.35 -13.24 14.80
CA PHE A 355 -4.70 -13.28 13.38
C PHE A 355 -5.95 -14.10 13.10
N VAL A 356 -6.11 -15.23 13.76
CA VAL A 356 -7.34 -16.05 13.66
C VAL A 356 -8.56 -15.22 14.06
N THR A 357 -8.47 -14.55 15.21
CA THR A 357 -9.52 -13.66 15.69
C THR A 357 -9.82 -12.52 14.72
N TYR A 358 -8.78 -11.90 14.19
CA TYR A 358 -8.90 -10.80 13.23
C TYR A 358 -9.62 -11.25 11.94
N VAL A 359 -9.16 -12.33 11.30
CA VAL A 359 -9.77 -12.84 10.06
C VAL A 359 -11.24 -13.18 10.27
N ASN A 360 -11.56 -13.88 11.36
CA ASN A 360 -12.92 -14.29 11.68
C ASN A 360 -13.84 -13.07 11.94
N GLY A 361 -13.29 -11.99 12.50
CA GLY A 361 -14.00 -10.73 12.73
C GLY A 361 -14.27 -9.90 11.46
N LEU A 362 -13.52 -10.12 10.37
CA LEU A 362 -13.71 -9.37 9.12
C LEU A 362 -14.98 -9.75 8.36
N ASN A 363 -15.56 -10.93 8.60
CA ASN A 363 -16.76 -11.45 7.94
C ASN A 363 -16.68 -11.45 6.40
N LEU A 364 -15.50 -11.66 5.83
CA LEU A 364 -15.29 -11.71 4.39
C LEU A 364 -15.86 -13.00 3.79
N LYS A 365 -16.22 -12.96 2.50
CA LYS A 365 -16.75 -14.10 1.75
C LYS A 365 -15.99 -14.25 0.43
N ASN A 366 -15.75 -15.50 0.03
CA ASN A 366 -15.34 -15.86 -1.33
C ASN A 366 -16.52 -16.59 -2.01
N GLY A 367 -17.22 -15.89 -2.90
CA GLY A 367 -18.55 -16.31 -3.34
C GLY A 367 -19.52 -16.35 -2.15
N SER A 368 -20.18 -17.49 -1.95
CA SER A 368 -21.06 -17.75 -0.79
C SER A 368 -20.31 -18.18 0.48
N THR A 369 -19.06 -18.63 0.36
CA THR A 369 -18.28 -19.21 1.47
C THR A 369 -17.73 -18.11 2.37
N LYS A 370 -18.08 -18.12 3.66
CA LYS A 370 -17.49 -17.26 4.68
C LYS A 370 -16.02 -17.66 4.90
N LEU A 371 -15.14 -16.67 4.90
CA LEU A 371 -13.72 -16.90 5.16
C LEU A 371 -13.45 -16.88 6.66
N GLN A 372 -12.94 -18.01 7.16
CA GLN A 372 -12.66 -18.22 8.58
C GLN A 372 -11.36 -19.03 8.74
N LEU A 373 -10.74 -18.87 9.90
CA LEU A 373 -9.62 -19.67 10.37
C LEU A 373 -10.01 -20.41 11.65
N ASN A 374 -9.60 -21.67 11.74
CA ASN A 374 -9.62 -22.47 12.95
C ASN A 374 -8.43 -22.07 13.86
N SER A 375 -8.44 -22.47 15.11
CA SER A 375 -7.38 -22.17 16.09
C SER A 375 -5.99 -22.67 15.67
N ASP A 376 -5.91 -23.73 14.88
CA ASP A 376 -4.67 -24.27 14.32
C ASP A 376 -4.15 -23.46 13.11
N GLY A 377 -4.98 -22.54 12.56
CA GLY A 377 -4.67 -21.72 11.40
C GLY A 377 -5.13 -22.30 10.07
N THR A 378 -5.84 -23.45 10.08
CA THR A 378 -6.54 -24.03 8.91
C THR A 378 -7.90 -23.34 8.71
N GLY A 379 -8.64 -23.72 7.67
CA GLY A 379 -9.99 -23.21 7.43
C GLY A 379 -10.15 -22.60 6.04
N SER A 380 -11.34 -22.05 5.77
CA SER A 380 -11.68 -21.57 4.42
C SER A 380 -10.79 -20.42 3.92
N PHE A 381 -10.22 -19.60 4.81
CA PHE A 381 -9.23 -18.59 4.42
C PHE A 381 -7.89 -19.24 4.02
N ALA A 382 -7.42 -20.25 4.76
CA ALA A 382 -6.21 -20.99 4.39
C ALA A 382 -6.40 -21.69 3.03
N THR A 383 -7.56 -22.31 2.80
CA THR A 383 -7.92 -22.92 1.49
C THR A 383 -7.92 -21.89 0.34
N LEU A 384 -8.36 -20.66 0.60
CA LEU A 384 -8.25 -19.58 -0.41
C LEU A 384 -6.77 -19.28 -0.74
N VAL A 385 -5.90 -19.19 0.27
CA VAL A 385 -4.45 -18.98 0.05
C VAL A 385 -3.85 -20.18 -0.71
N GLU A 386 -4.17 -21.41 -0.34
CA GLU A 386 -3.75 -22.62 -1.09
C GLU A 386 -4.11 -22.52 -2.57
N LYS A 387 -5.35 -22.13 -2.87
CA LYS A 387 -5.83 -21.98 -4.25
C LYS A 387 -5.02 -20.93 -5.02
N GLU A 388 -4.69 -19.81 -4.41
CA GLU A 388 -3.87 -18.75 -5.06
C GLU A 388 -2.45 -19.27 -5.36
N ILE A 389 -1.85 -20.04 -4.46
CA ILE A 389 -0.54 -20.67 -4.68
C ILE A 389 -0.63 -21.76 -5.76
N MET A 390 -1.67 -22.57 -5.75
CA MET A 390 -1.92 -23.58 -6.79
C MET A 390 -2.04 -22.93 -8.17
N ASN A 391 -2.84 -21.87 -8.29
CA ASN A 391 -3.02 -21.11 -9.53
C ASN A 391 -1.70 -20.52 -10.04
N SER A 392 -0.85 -20.04 -9.13
CA SER A 392 0.49 -19.54 -9.45
C SER A 392 1.38 -20.62 -10.06
N ALA A 393 1.43 -21.80 -9.41
CA ALA A 393 2.21 -22.94 -9.90
C ALA A 393 1.66 -23.49 -11.24
N GLN A 394 0.33 -23.59 -11.37
CA GLN A 394 -0.31 -24.04 -12.59
C GLN A 394 -0.03 -23.09 -13.76
N THR A 395 -0.21 -21.81 -13.55
CA THR A 395 0.10 -20.79 -14.58
C THR A 395 1.55 -20.88 -15.04
N ALA A 396 2.48 -21.12 -14.12
CA ALA A 396 3.89 -21.28 -14.45
C ALA A 396 4.15 -22.57 -15.27
N LEU A 397 3.48 -23.68 -14.92
CA LEU A 397 3.52 -24.95 -15.68
C LEU A 397 2.99 -24.75 -17.10
N ASP A 398 1.81 -24.11 -17.23
CA ASP A 398 1.16 -23.86 -18.53
C ASP A 398 2.02 -22.98 -19.43
N ASN A 399 2.82 -22.09 -18.83
CA ASN A 399 3.80 -21.24 -19.52
C ASN A 399 5.16 -21.93 -19.76
N GLY A 400 5.26 -23.25 -19.59
CA GLY A 400 6.44 -24.04 -19.88
C GLY A 400 7.52 -24.06 -18.79
N THR A 401 7.24 -23.55 -17.60
CA THR A 401 8.19 -23.65 -16.48
C THR A 401 8.27 -25.09 -15.98
N THR A 402 9.47 -25.63 -15.84
CA THR A 402 9.67 -26.97 -15.25
C THR A 402 9.45 -26.93 -13.75
N ILE A 403 8.34 -27.49 -13.30
CA ILE A 403 7.98 -27.64 -11.89
C ILE A 403 7.86 -29.13 -11.57
N THR A 404 8.65 -29.61 -10.59
CA THR A 404 8.64 -30.99 -10.15
C THR A 404 8.43 -31.09 -8.65
N THR A 405 7.80 -32.18 -8.17
CA THR A 405 7.61 -32.43 -6.75
C THR A 405 8.94 -32.66 -6.02
N LYS A 406 10.00 -33.10 -6.72
CA LYS A 406 11.37 -33.17 -6.16
C LYS A 406 11.89 -31.77 -5.79
N LYS A 407 11.69 -30.77 -6.65
CA LYS A 407 12.13 -29.39 -6.41
C LYS A 407 11.19 -28.62 -5.49
N TYR A 408 9.89 -28.92 -5.57
CA TYR A 408 8.83 -28.26 -4.79
C TYR A 408 8.01 -29.31 -4.02
N PRO A 409 8.56 -29.89 -2.92
CA PRO A 409 7.94 -31.02 -2.20
C PRO A 409 6.65 -30.65 -1.46
N TRP A 410 6.25 -29.41 -1.52
CA TRP A 410 4.99 -28.88 -1.02
C TRP A 410 3.86 -28.87 -2.07
N LEU A 411 4.15 -29.23 -3.34
CA LEU A 411 3.16 -29.39 -4.41
C LEU A 411 2.81 -30.88 -4.60
N THR A 412 1.54 -31.15 -4.92
CA THR A 412 1.10 -32.38 -5.54
C THR A 412 0.74 -32.10 -6.99
N ILE A 413 1.39 -32.83 -7.92
CA ILE A 413 1.18 -32.66 -9.36
C ILE A 413 0.77 -34.04 -9.93
N LYS A 414 -0.37 -34.10 -10.63
CA LYS A 414 -0.86 -35.30 -11.35
C LYS A 414 -1.24 -34.88 -12.77
N ASN A 415 -0.77 -35.60 -13.75
CA ASN A 415 -1.10 -35.36 -15.18
C ASN A 415 -0.92 -33.89 -15.60
N LYS A 416 0.21 -33.26 -15.23
CA LYS A 416 0.52 -31.86 -15.45
C LYS A 416 -0.47 -30.87 -14.78
N GLN A 417 -1.28 -31.32 -13.84
CA GLN A 417 -2.15 -30.46 -13.04
C GLN A 417 -1.65 -30.39 -11.60
N VAL A 418 -1.56 -29.16 -11.06
CA VAL A 418 -1.31 -28.95 -9.64
C VAL A 418 -2.60 -29.20 -8.88
N THR A 419 -2.62 -30.25 -8.09
CA THR A 419 -3.85 -30.72 -7.42
C THR A 419 -3.91 -30.40 -5.94
N ALA A 420 -2.77 -30.13 -5.29
CA ALA A 420 -2.73 -29.70 -3.90
C ALA A 420 -1.46 -28.93 -3.56
N VAL A 421 -1.55 -28.12 -2.52
CA VAL A 421 -0.45 -27.42 -1.85
C VAL A 421 -0.44 -27.80 -0.38
N ASN A 422 0.72 -28.14 0.17
CA ASN A 422 0.89 -28.24 1.61
C ASN A 422 1.43 -26.89 2.13
N LEU A 423 0.56 -26.06 2.72
CA LEU A 423 0.92 -24.72 3.20
C LEU A 423 2.05 -24.72 4.21
N THR A 424 2.08 -25.68 5.15
CA THR A 424 3.15 -25.75 6.16
C THR A 424 4.51 -25.98 5.51
N LYS A 425 4.60 -26.88 4.54
CA LYS A 425 5.83 -27.11 3.78
C LYS A 425 6.17 -25.92 2.87
N TYR A 426 5.16 -25.29 2.27
CA TYR A 426 5.34 -24.09 1.46
C TYR A 426 5.90 -22.94 2.31
N PHE A 427 5.32 -22.62 3.47
CA PHE A 427 5.79 -21.57 4.37
C PHE A 427 7.24 -21.83 4.84
N LYS A 428 7.59 -23.09 5.13
CA LYS A 428 8.97 -23.48 5.42
C LYS A 428 9.91 -23.23 4.24
N SER A 429 9.46 -23.46 3.01
CA SER A 429 10.27 -23.23 1.80
C SER A 429 10.52 -21.75 1.52
N VAL A 430 9.56 -20.89 1.84
CA VAL A 430 9.72 -19.43 1.76
C VAL A 430 10.72 -18.94 2.83
N GLY A 431 10.59 -19.47 4.04
CA GLY A 431 11.44 -19.08 5.16
C GLY A 431 11.08 -17.72 5.77
N ARG A 432 11.52 -17.48 6.99
CA ARG A 432 11.31 -16.24 7.73
C ARG A 432 12.47 -15.27 7.47
N SER A 433 12.20 -14.02 7.12
CA SER A 433 13.22 -12.98 6.93
C SER A 433 13.28 -11.94 8.06
N LYS A 434 12.27 -11.87 8.91
CA LYS A 434 12.14 -10.88 9.99
C LYS A 434 11.94 -11.54 11.36
N ALA A 435 12.45 -10.89 12.41
CA ALA A 435 12.17 -11.27 13.79
C ALA A 435 10.70 -11.04 14.16
N THR A 436 10.29 -11.51 15.33
CA THR A 436 8.96 -11.30 15.89
C THR A 436 8.99 -10.19 16.95
N PRO A 437 8.15 -9.14 16.85
CA PRO A 437 7.23 -8.80 15.74
C PRO A 437 7.96 -8.30 14.49
N ALA A 438 7.38 -8.55 13.32
CA ALA A 438 8.03 -8.27 12.03
C ALA A 438 8.00 -6.79 11.63
N PHE A 439 7.04 -6.02 12.15
CA PHE A 439 6.79 -4.62 11.78
C PHE A 439 6.81 -3.68 12.99
N ASP A 440 6.12 -4.00 14.10
CA ASP A 440 6.14 -3.19 15.33
C ASP A 440 7.12 -3.81 16.33
N ALA A 441 8.42 -3.64 16.09
CA ALA A 441 9.47 -4.21 16.93
C ALA A 441 9.34 -3.74 18.39
N PHE A 442 9.59 -4.65 19.36
CA PHE A 442 9.52 -4.35 20.80
C PHE A 442 10.49 -3.24 21.24
N ASP A 443 11.58 -3.04 20.52
CA ASP A 443 12.59 -2.00 20.74
C ASP A 443 12.39 -0.77 19.82
N ILE A 444 11.28 -0.71 19.09
CA ILE A 444 10.92 0.34 18.13
C ILE A 444 11.95 0.56 17.00
N SER A 445 12.72 -0.45 16.64
CA SER A 445 13.84 -0.33 15.68
C SER A 445 13.40 -0.47 14.22
N ASN A 446 12.21 -1.01 13.93
CA ASN A 446 11.75 -1.25 12.58
C ASN A 446 11.39 0.03 11.82
N ALA A 447 11.40 -0.04 10.50
CA ALA A 447 11.05 1.04 9.59
C ALA A 447 9.64 1.58 9.84
N GLU A 448 8.71 0.69 10.14
CA GLU A 448 7.30 1.00 10.40
C GLU A 448 7.14 1.72 11.75
N ASN A 449 7.93 1.38 12.78
CA ASN A 449 7.98 2.18 14.01
C ASN A 449 8.42 3.62 13.74
N ILE A 450 9.40 3.78 12.81
CA ILE A 450 9.88 5.11 12.40
C ILE A 450 8.81 5.84 11.59
N GLU A 451 8.06 5.15 10.73
CA GLU A 451 6.93 5.74 9.98
C GLU A 451 5.86 6.31 10.93
N PHE A 452 5.55 5.60 12.00
CA PHE A 452 4.55 6.01 13.00
C PHE A 452 5.09 6.94 14.09
N GLY A 453 6.30 7.46 13.96
CA GLY A 453 6.79 8.57 14.78
C GLY A 453 5.93 9.84 14.63
N ASP A 454 6.37 10.94 15.24
CA ASP A 454 5.76 12.26 15.05
C ASP A 454 6.83 13.35 14.80
N SER A 455 6.43 14.62 14.83
CA SER A 455 7.33 15.73 14.55
C SER A 455 8.54 15.82 15.50
N THR A 456 8.45 15.24 16.69
CA THR A 456 9.49 15.30 17.74
C THR A 456 10.06 13.92 18.08
N THR A 457 9.27 12.88 17.89
CA THR A 457 9.60 11.50 18.27
C THR A 457 9.90 10.68 17.01
N ASN A 458 11.11 10.11 16.92
CA ASN A 458 11.54 9.41 15.71
C ASN A 458 10.74 8.13 15.45
N ALA A 459 10.47 7.34 16.47
CA ALA A 459 9.81 6.04 16.36
C ALA A 459 8.80 5.83 17.49
N LYS A 460 7.70 5.16 17.19
CA LYS A 460 6.66 4.81 18.15
C LYS A 460 6.14 3.40 17.88
N HIS A 461 5.58 2.77 18.90
CA HIS A 461 4.70 1.63 18.68
C HIS A 461 3.41 2.07 18.00
N PHE A 462 2.83 1.18 17.21
CA PHE A 462 1.54 1.43 16.56
C PHE A 462 0.51 0.32 16.81
N THR A 463 0.90 -0.71 17.60
CA THR A 463 0.02 -1.77 18.08
C THR A 463 0.03 -1.82 19.62
N ASN A 464 -1.11 -2.15 20.21
CA ASN A 464 -1.19 -2.40 21.65
C ASN A 464 -0.35 -3.61 22.06
N PHE A 465 -0.26 -4.62 21.18
CA PHE A 465 0.51 -5.83 21.41
C PHE A 465 1.98 -5.53 21.71
N SER A 466 2.61 -4.74 20.85
CA SER A 466 4.02 -4.37 21.01
C SER A 466 4.25 -3.33 22.09
N MET A 467 3.35 -2.35 22.25
CA MET A 467 3.44 -1.37 23.34
C MET A 467 3.44 -2.02 24.73
N GLN A 468 2.59 -3.02 24.97
CA GLN A 468 2.56 -3.78 26.22
C GLN A 468 3.83 -4.62 26.48
N ARG A 469 4.60 -4.90 25.44
CA ARG A 469 5.83 -5.72 25.48
C ARG A 469 7.10 -4.93 25.18
N ASN A 470 6.98 -3.61 25.22
CA ASN A 470 8.04 -2.68 24.93
C ASN A 470 9.35 -2.98 25.67
N THR A 471 10.46 -2.84 24.98
CA THR A 471 11.82 -2.95 25.53
C THR A 471 12.67 -1.69 25.33
N ALA A 472 12.16 -0.69 24.61
CA ALA A 472 12.84 0.60 24.47
C ALA A 472 12.65 1.47 25.73
N LYS A 473 13.64 2.32 26.03
CA LYS A 473 13.65 3.12 27.27
C LYS A 473 12.52 4.16 27.38
N GLN A 474 12.09 4.73 26.26
CA GLN A 474 11.11 5.84 26.26
C GLN A 474 10.14 5.67 25.06
N ALA A 475 9.50 4.51 24.97
CA ALA A 475 8.54 4.29 23.92
C ALA A 475 7.18 4.92 24.24
N THR A 476 6.55 5.44 23.21
CA THR A 476 5.15 5.89 23.22
C THR A 476 4.41 5.21 22.08
N GLN A 477 3.08 5.26 22.15
CA GLN A 477 2.24 4.71 21.09
C GLN A 477 1.78 5.82 20.13
N ALA A 478 1.70 5.51 18.84
CA ALA A 478 1.10 6.38 17.85
C ALA A 478 -0.40 6.54 18.09
N ASP A 479 -0.93 7.71 17.74
CA ASP A 479 -2.37 7.95 17.77
C ASP A 479 -3.09 6.94 16.85
N SER A 480 -4.11 6.28 17.37
CA SER A 480 -4.90 5.28 16.63
C SER A 480 -5.56 5.87 15.37
N SER A 481 -5.86 7.18 15.36
CA SER A 481 -6.36 7.86 14.17
C SER A 481 -5.32 7.93 13.06
N ILE A 482 -4.04 8.11 13.40
CA ILE A 482 -2.93 8.09 12.44
C ILE A 482 -2.74 6.67 11.88
N VAL A 483 -2.78 5.64 12.72
CA VAL A 483 -2.68 4.25 12.27
C VAL A 483 -3.81 3.92 11.28
N LYS A 484 -5.04 4.34 11.56
CA LYS A 484 -6.18 4.19 10.65
C LYS A 484 -6.01 4.93 9.33
N LEU A 485 -5.42 6.12 9.32
CA LEU A 485 -5.13 6.86 8.09
C LEU A 485 -4.16 6.11 7.16
N MET A 486 -3.40 5.15 7.66
CA MET A 486 -2.48 4.33 6.88
C MET A 486 -3.05 2.96 6.50
N ASN A 487 -4.27 2.62 6.95
CA ASN A 487 -4.85 1.29 6.72
C ASN A 487 -6.01 1.32 5.71
N PRO A 488 -5.83 0.80 4.47
CA PRO A 488 -6.89 0.72 3.47
C PRO A 488 -8.07 -0.12 3.94
N MET A 489 -7.83 -1.13 4.79
CA MET A 489 -8.89 -2.00 5.32
C MET A 489 -9.93 -1.23 6.16
N ALA A 490 -9.59 -0.07 6.68
CA ALA A 490 -10.53 0.77 7.43
C ALA A 490 -11.51 1.56 6.55
N TYR A 491 -11.24 1.66 5.23
CA TYR A 491 -12.02 2.48 4.29
C TYR A 491 -12.80 1.65 3.27
N ILE A 492 -12.30 0.48 2.90
CA ILE A 492 -12.94 -0.40 1.91
C ILE A 492 -14.31 -0.84 2.42
N GLY A 493 -15.35 -0.54 1.63
CA GLY A 493 -16.74 -0.83 1.97
C GLY A 493 -17.38 0.18 2.94
N SER A 494 -16.75 1.35 3.16
CA SER A 494 -17.33 2.43 3.97
C SER A 494 -17.82 3.59 3.10
N ASP A 495 -18.87 4.29 3.54
CA ASP A 495 -19.41 5.49 2.87
C ASP A 495 -18.50 6.73 3.01
N ASN A 496 -17.37 6.58 3.72
CA ASN A 496 -16.47 7.69 4.03
C ASN A 496 -15.39 7.92 2.96
N ALA A 497 -15.38 7.10 1.90
CA ALA A 497 -14.38 7.17 0.84
C ALA A 497 -14.94 6.69 -0.50
N THR A 498 -14.39 7.23 -1.60
CA THR A 498 -14.65 6.76 -2.95
C THR A 498 -13.64 5.67 -3.30
N LEU A 499 -14.11 4.45 -3.50
CA LEU A 499 -13.27 3.32 -3.90
C LEU A 499 -12.92 3.43 -5.39
N ALA A 500 -11.66 3.16 -5.75
CA ALA A 500 -11.26 2.98 -7.15
C ALA A 500 -12.00 1.78 -7.76
N LYS A 501 -12.27 1.84 -9.06
CA LYS A 501 -13.03 0.78 -9.75
C LYS A 501 -12.22 -0.50 -9.93
N HIS A 502 -10.90 -0.37 -10.14
CA HIS A 502 -10.03 -1.46 -10.56
C HIS A 502 -8.77 -1.53 -9.68
N PHE A 503 -8.37 -2.75 -9.36
CA PHE A 503 -7.14 -3.03 -8.60
C PHE A 503 -6.35 -4.14 -9.27
N TRP A 504 -5.07 -3.86 -9.56
CA TRP A 504 -4.08 -4.85 -9.95
C TRP A 504 -3.17 -5.11 -8.77
N ILE A 505 -3.23 -6.30 -8.20
CA ILE A 505 -2.46 -6.66 -7.02
C ILE A 505 -1.58 -7.86 -7.34
N ARG A 506 -0.30 -7.76 -7.03
CA ARG A 506 0.67 -8.84 -7.19
C ARG A 506 1.41 -9.10 -5.90
N TYR A 507 1.73 -10.37 -5.68
CA TYR A 507 2.54 -10.85 -4.56
C TYR A 507 3.53 -11.89 -5.09
N GLY A 508 4.78 -11.87 -4.63
CA GLY A 508 5.78 -12.86 -5.03
C GLY A 508 5.63 -14.17 -4.26
N GLU A 509 5.65 -15.31 -4.92
CA GLU A 509 5.53 -16.63 -4.27
C GLU A 509 6.62 -16.85 -3.22
N LYS A 510 7.81 -16.25 -3.41
CA LYS A 510 8.95 -16.32 -2.47
C LYS A 510 9.08 -15.10 -1.57
N ASP A 511 8.06 -14.26 -1.46
CA ASP A 511 8.12 -13.07 -0.62
C ASP A 511 8.12 -13.45 0.86
N ALA A 512 9.24 -13.18 1.53
CA ALA A 512 9.40 -13.36 2.97
C ALA A 512 9.33 -12.05 3.77
N ASN A 513 9.15 -10.90 3.10
CA ASN A 513 9.08 -9.59 3.78
C ASN A 513 7.70 -9.27 4.34
N THR A 514 6.65 -9.81 3.70
CA THR A 514 5.28 -9.74 4.21
C THR A 514 4.58 -11.07 4.05
N SER A 515 3.46 -11.28 4.75
CA SER A 515 2.67 -12.49 4.62
C SER A 515 1.80 -12.45 3.36
N VAL A 516 1.65 -13.58 2.68
CA VAL A 516 0.68 -13.78 1.59
C VAL A 516 -0.75 -13.46 2.04
N ALA A 517 -1.04 -13.59 3.33
CA ALA A 517 -2.34 -13.27 3.90
C ALA A 517 -2.71 -11.78 3.74
N VAL A 518 -1.74 -10.86 3.77
CA VAL A 518 -1.99 -9.41 3.68
C VAL A 518 -2.62 -9.03 2.34
N PRO A 519 -2.00 -9.29 1.17
CA PRO A 519 -2.62 -8.97 -0.12
C PRO A 519 -3.84 -9.85 -0.43
N THR A 520 -3.94 -11.07 0.11
CA THR A 520 -5.12 -11.92 -0.06
C THR A 520 -6.33 -11.31 0.66
N LEU A 521 -6.19 -10.86 1.92
CA LEU A 521 -7.26 -10.17 2.65
C LEU A 521 -7.65 -8.84 1.98
N LEU A 522 -6.66 -8.05 1.55
CA LEU A 522 -6.91 -6.81 0.81
C LEU A 522 -7.74 -7.08 -0.45
N SER A 523 -7.29 -8.04 -1.28
CA SER A 523 -7.98 -8.45 -2.50
C SER A 523 -9.41 -8.89 -2.22
N GLN A 524 -9.61 -9.73 -1.21
CA GLN A 524 -10.93 -10.27 -0.89
C GLN A 524 -11.87 -9.19 -0.34
N LYS A 525 -11.37 -8.27 0.49
CA LYS A 525 -12.17 -7.16 0.98
C LYS A 525 -12.59 -6.21 -0.14
N LEU A 526 -11.69 -5.93 -1.07
CA LEU A 526 -11.99 -5.13 -2.28
C LEU A 526 -13.07 -5.81 -3.15
N LYS A 527 -12.95 -7.12 -3.40
CA LYS A 527 -13.97 -7.90 -4.13
C LYS A 527 -15.32 -7.85 -3.42
N ASN A 528 -15.36 -7.99 -2.09
CA ASN A 528 -16.59 -7.92 -1.31
C ASN A 528 -17.22 -6.51 -1.33
N ALA A 529 -16.43 -5.47 -1.57
CA ALA A 529 -16.90 -4.10 -1.76
C ALA A 529 -17.26 -3.77 -3.22
N GLY A 530 -17.25 -4.75 -4.13
CA GLY A 530 -17.66 -4.60 -5.54
C GLY A 530 -16.56 -4.07 -6.47
N ALA A 531 -15.31 -3.99 -6.05
CA ALA A 531 -14.21 -3.60 -6.94
C ALA A 531 -13.83 -4.75 -7.89
N ASP A 532 -13.42 -4.40 -9.11
CA ASP A 532 -12.79 -5.32 -10.05
C ASP A 532 -11.33 -5.52 -9.67
N VAL A 533 -10.98 -6.72 -9.19
CA VAL A 533 -9.67 -7.03 -8.62
C VAL A 533 -8.99 -8.14 -9.41
N ASN A 534 -7.85 -7.82 -10.00
CA ASN A 534 -6.92 -8.79 -10.59
C ASN A 534 -5.79 -9.05 -9.58
N TYR A 535 -5.99 -10.05 -8.73
CA TYR A 535 -4.99 -10.53 -7.76
C TYR A 535 -4.32 -11.80 -8.28
N HIS A 536 -3.00 -11.86 -8.18
CA HIS A 536 -2.24 -13.06 -8.54
C HIS A 536 -0.95 -13.16 -7.71
N VAL A 537 -0.62 -14.39 -7.33
CA VAL A 537 0.69 -14.74 -6.74
C VAL A 537 1.65 -15.06 -7.88
N GLN A 538 2.72 -14.30 -8.00
CA GLN A 538 3.71 -14.47 -9.08
C GLN A 538 4.71 -15.56 -8.73
N TRP A 539 4.79 -16.59 -9.57
CA TRP A 539 5.68 -17.72 -9.38
C TRP A 539 7.16 -17.29 -9.40
N ASN A 540 7.95 -17.95 -8.55
CA ASN A 540 9.42 -17.79 -8.45
C ASN A 540 9.90 -16.32 -8.26
N THR A 541 9.07 -15.48 -7.66
CA THR A 541 9.33 -14.06 -7.44
C THR A 541 9.38 -13.78 -5.93
N GLY A 542 10.38 -13.02 -5.49
CA GLY A 542 10.48 -12.52 -4.13
C GLY A 542 9.73 -11.18 -3.94
N HIS A 543 10.16 -10.39 -2.94
CA HIS A 543 9.63 -9.06 -2.68
C HIS A 543 10.10 -8.07 -3.75
N ALA A 544 9.32 -7.90 -4.81
CA ALA A 544 9.68 -7.11 -6.00
C ALA A 544 8.44 -6.44 -6.61
N GLY A 545 8.67 -5.53 -7.55
CA GLY A 545 7.62 -4.86 -8.31
C GLY A 545 7.96 -4.74 -9.79
N ASP A 546 7.05 -4.13 -10.54
CA ASP A 546 7.19 -3.85 -11.98
C ASP A 546 7.51 -5.08 -12.84
N TYR A 547 7.15 -6.25 -12.36
CA TYR A 547 7.17 -7.47 -13.16
C TYR A 547 5.84 -7.66 -13.89
N ASP A 548 5.85 -8.49 -14.94
CA ASP A 548 4.65 -8.81 -15.75
C ASP A 548 3.99 -7.56 -16.38
N LEU A 549 4.81 -6.55 -16.74
CA LEU A 549 4.33 -5.27 -17.27
C LEU A 549 3.45 -5.43 -18.52
N ASN A 550 3.74 -6.42 -19.39
CA ASN A 550 2.93 -6.64 -20.57
C ASN A 550 1.50 -7.08 -20.23
N ALA A 551 1.35 -8.02 -19.29
CA ALA A 551 0.04 -8.45 -18.83
C ALA A 551 -0.69 -7.32 -18.05
N MET A 552 0.04 -6.56 -17.24
CA MET A 552 -0.50 -5.41 -16.53
C MET A 552 -1.08 -4.37 -17.52
N PHE A 553 -0.31 -3.92 -18.50
CA PHE A 553 -0.78 -2.93 -19.46
C PHE A 553 -1.86 -3.48 -20.40
N LYS A 554 -1.84 -4.76 -20.76
CA LYS A 554 -2.93 -5.42 -21.48
C LYS A 554 -4.24 -5.36 -20.67
N TRP A 555 -4.16 -5.66 -19.37
CA TRP A 555 -5.31 -5.57 -18.47
C TRP A 555 -5.75 -4.11 -18.27
N LEU A 556 -4.84 -3.18 -18.01
CA LEU A 556 -5.16 -1.75 -17.90
C LEU A 556 -5.88 -1.23 -19.14
N ASN A 557 -5.37 -1.53 -20.34
CA ASN A 557 -6.00 -1.13 -21.60
C ASN A 557 -7.42 -1.71 -21.77
N SER A 558 -7.71 -2.88 -21.21
CA SER A 558 -9.06 -3.46 -21.26
C SER A 558 -10.07 -2.76 -20.32
N LYS A 559 -9.59 -1.89 -19.41
CA LYS A 559 -10.41 -1.14 -18.44
C LYS A 559 -10.57 0.34 -18.83
N MET A 560 -9.87 0.80 -19.87
CA MET A 560 -9.86 2.21 -20.30
C MET A 560 -10.90 2.51 -21.44
#